data_632586cce2d090eb98e7ba3d67e16eb7
#
_entry.id   632586cce2d090eb98e7ba3d67e16eb7
#
_cell.length_a   1.000
_cell.length_b   1.000
_cell.length_c   1.000
_cell.angle_alpha   90.00
_cell.angle_beta   90.00
_cell.angle_gamma   90.00
#
_symmetry.space_group_name_H-M   'P 1'
#
loop_
_entity.id
_entity.type
_entity.pdbx_description
1 polymer ?
#
loop_
_entity_poly.entity_id
_entity_poly.type
_entity_poly.pdbx_seq_one_letter_code
_entity_poly.pdbx_strand_id
1 'polypeptide(L)'
;DPAAIQIFEANTTTQIGEWKDNKTDIPQQIKLLGQITQHIAEITGEPNNIYYSLENNSIGEAALVSLSEYGESNIQGIFLSEKGKKRRGYNTTQKVKLAACAKMKTLMESKKMNVKSKALISELKTFVASGGSYAAKIGDNDDLVMATLLVVRILQDITDFHSDLTEHMRDHDEMVAPLPFFAVIN
;
A
#
# COMPACT_ATOMS: atom_id res chain seq x y z
N ASP A 1 8.13 12.98 -10.38
CA ASP A 1 7.91 12.65 -8.96
C ASP A 1 8.55 11.30 -8.67
N PRO A 2 9.07 11.07 -7.44
CA PRO A 2 9.57 9.78 -7.03
C PRO A 2 8.49 8.71 -7.05
N ALA A 3 8.87 7.46 -7.36
CA ALA A 3 8.03 6.31 -7.10
C ALA A 3 8.29 5.77 -5.69
N ALA A 4 7.26 5.22 -5.05
CA ALA A 4 7.37 4.66 -3.71
C ALA A 4 6.65 3.31 -3.59
N ILE A 5 7.24 2.40 -2.83
CA ILE A 5 6.64 1.11 -2.44
C ILE A 5 6.55 1.09 -0.92
N GLN A 6 5.41 0.70 -0.40
CA GLN A 6 5.19 0.44 1.01
C GLN A 6 4.80 -1.01 1.23
N ILE A 7 5.37 -1.62 2.27
CA ILE A 7 5.15 -3.01 2.62
C ILE A 7 4.70 -3.08 4.08
N PHE A 8 3.52 -3.66 4.29
CA PHE A 8 2.93 -3.82 5.61
C PHE A 8 2.50 -5.26 5.86
N GLU A 9 2.70 -5.71 7.08
CA GLU A 9 2.03 -6.89 7.59
C GLU A 9 0.59 -6.54 7.94
N ALA A 10 -0.38 -7.28 7.42
CA ALA A 10 -1.78 -6.92 7.52
C ALA A 10 -2.35 -7.05 8.93
N ASN A 11 -1.99 -8.12 9.67
CA ASN A 11 -2.52 -8.41 11.01
C ASN A 11 -2.31 -7.30 11.99
N THR A 12 -1.05 -6.88 12.06
CA THR A 12 -0.61 -5.88 13.03
C THR A 12 -0.60 -4.48 12.44
N THR A 13 -0.89 -4.37 11.12
CA THR A 13 -0.72 -3.14 10.35
C THR A 13 0.66 -2.52 10.60
N THR A 14 1.68 -3.38 10.64
CA THR A 14 3.06 -2.96 10.91
C THR A 14 3.83 -2.79 9.61
N GLN A 15 4.45 -1.64 9.43
CA GLN A 15 5.37 -1.41 8.33
C GLN A 15 6.61 -2.30 8.46
N ILE A 16 6.88 -3.11 7.45
CA ILE A 16 8.02 -4.04 7.41
C ILE A 16 9.06 -3.66 6.37
N GLY A 17 8.69 -2.82 5.38
CA GLY A 17 9.63 -2.34 4.38
C GLY A 17 9.09 -1.14 3.63
N GLU A 18 10.01 -0.44 2.98
CA GLU A 18 9.73 0.64 2.04
C GLU A 18 10.82 0.77 1.00
N TRP A 19 10.45 1.32 -0.13
CA TRP A 19 11.38 1.76 -1.15
C TRP A 19 10.87 3.07 -1.75
N LYS A 20 11.80 3.96 -2.10
CA LYS A 20 11.52 5.22 -2.79
C LYS A 20 12.70 5.59 -3.68
N ASP A 21 12.43 5.89 -4.94
CA ASP A 21 13.44 6.40 -5.87
C ASP A 21 12.80 7.23 -6.98
N ASN A 22 13.56 8.20 -7.51
CA ASN A 22 13.12 9.09 -8.59
C ASN A 22 13.85 8.85 -9.92
N LYS A 23 14.70 7.83 -10.00
CA LYS A 23 15.53 7.53 -11.18
C LYS A 23 15.20 6.18 -11.82
N THR A 24 14.62 5.27 -11.04
CA THR A 24 14.24 3.94 -11.50
C THR A 24 13.08 4.04 -12.47
N ASP A 25 13.22 3.49 -13.66
CA ASP A 25 12.16 3.45 -14.65
C ASP A 25 11.02 2.49 -14.25
N ILE A 26 9.85 2.65 -14.87
CA ILE A 26 8.65 1.88 -14.54
C ILE A 26 8.87 0.37 -14.70
N PRO A 27 9.47 -0.17 -15.78
CA PRO A 27 9.75 -1.60 -15.90
C PRO A 27 10.63 -2.14 -14.77
N GLN A 28 11.62 -1.39 -14.34
CA GLN A 28 12.49 -1.78 -13.22
C GLN A 28 11.73 -1.73 -11.88
N GLN A 29 10.81 -0.77 -11.69
CA GLN A 29 9.94 -0.74 -10.51
C GLN A 29 9.04 -1.99 -10.43
N ILE A 30 8.45 -2.42 -11.57
CA ILE A 30 7.64 -3.63 -11.63
C ILE A 30 8.48 -4.88 -11.36
N LYS A 31 9.70 -4.95 -11.92
CA LYS A 31 10.64 -6.04 -11.62
C LYS A 31 11.01 -6.08 -10.13
N LEU A 32 11.24 -4.92 -9.51
CA LEU A 32 11.51 -4.81 -8.08
C LEU A 32 10.32 -5.32 -7.25
N LEU A 33 9.08 -4.95 -7.63
CA LEU A 33 7.87 -5.48 -7.00
C LEU A 33 7.85 -7.02 -7.06
N GLY A 34 8.15 -7.61 -8.22
CA GLY A 34 8.24 -9.07 -8.37
C GLY A 34 9.29 -9.68 -7.44
N GLN A 35 10.46 -9.07 -7.34
CA GLN A 35 11.52 -9.53 -6.42
C GLN A 35 11.11 -9.44 -4.95
N ILE A 36 10.45 -8.36 -4.56
CA ILE A 36 9.95 -8.17 -3.19
C ILE A 36 8.91 -9.23 -2.85
N THR A 37 7.91 -9.42 -3.70
CA THR A 37 6.84 -10.40 -3.46
C THR A 37 7.36 -11.83 -3.45
N GLN A 38 8.31 -12.16 -4.33
CA GLN A 38 8.99 -13.44 -4.32
C GLN A 38 9.76 -13.68 -3.02
N HIS A 39 10.53 -12.70 -2.57
CA HIS A 39 11.28 -12.79 -1.31
C HIS A 39 10.36 -12.98 -0.09
N ILE A 40 9.23 -12.27 -0.05
CA ILE A 40 8.22 -12.46 0.99
C ILE A 40 7.65 -13.87 0.93
N ALA A 41 7.29 -14.37 -0.25
CA ALA A 41 6.78 -15.72 -0.44
C ALA A 41 7.77 -16.81 0.03
N GLU A 42 9.06 -16.62 -0.25
CA GLU A 42 10.13 -17.54 0.17
C GLU A 42 10.30 -17.57 1.69
N ILE A 43 10.23 -16.40 2.37
CA ILE A 43 10.36 -16.32 3.82
C ILE A 43 9.14 -16.87 4.54
N THR A 44 7.95 -16.56 4.04
CA THR A 44 6.70 -16.92 4.72
C THR A 44 6.20 -18.32 4.35
N GLY A 45 6.56 -18.82 3.18
CA GLY A 45 5.98 -20.03 2.61
C GLY A 45 4.53 -19.88 2.13
N GLU A 46 4.01 -18.64 2.10
CA GLU A 46 2.59 -18.36 1.85
C GLU A 46 2.37 -17.37 0.69
N PRO A 47 2.66 -17.75 -0.56
CA PRO A 47 2.53 -16.85 -1.71
C PRO A 47 1.10 -16.34 -1.92
N ASN A 48 0.08 -17.10 -1.54
CA ASN A 48 -1.32 -16.71 -1.67
C ASN A 48 -1.81 -15.70 -0.62
N ASN A 49 -0.99 -15.42 0.40
CA ASN A 49 -1.27 -14.43 1.43
C ASN A 49 -0.54 -13.10 1.18
N ILE A 50 -0.03 -12.91 -0.03
CA ILE A 50 0.56 -11.65 -0.47
C ILE A 50 -0.46 -10.93 -1.33
N TYR A 51 -0.74 -9.68 -0.99
CA TYR A 51 -1.60 -8.81 -1.79
C TYR A 51 -0.80 -7.60 -2.27
N TYR A 52 -0.99 -7.21 -3.51
CA TYR A 52 -0.33 -6.05 -4.07
C TYR A 52 -1.26 -5.25 -4.98
N SER A 53 -0.95 -3.99 -5.16
CA SER A 53 -1.68 -3.12 -6.07
C SER A 53 -0.84 -1.94 -6.52
N LEU A 54 -1.36 -1.20 -7.48
CA LEU A 54 -0.80 0.02 -8.02
C LEU A 54 -1.82 1.15 -7.92
N GLU A 55 -1.34 2.38 -7.73
CA GLU A 55 -2.20 3.54 -7.94
C GLU A 55 -2.44 3.74 -9.43
N ASN A 56 -3.70 3.86 -9.82
CA ASN A 56 -4.11 4.08 -11.21
C ASN A 56 -4.33 5.58 -11.47
N ASN A 57 -3.26 6.36 -11.42
CA ASN A 57 -3.19 7.71 -11.96
C ASN A 57 -2.57 7.67 -13.37
N SER A 58 -2.27 8.82 -13.99
CA SER A 58 -1.68 8.88 -15.33
C SER A 58 -0.35 8.10 -15.47
N ILE A 59 0.49 8.12 -14.44
CA ILE A 59 1.75 7.35 -14.38
C ILE A 59 1.44 5.88 -14.08
N GLY A 60 0.48 5.61 -13.21
CA GLY A 60 0.05 4.26 -12.85
C GLY A 60 -0.55 3.48 -14.01
N GLU A 61 -1.15 4.14 -15.01
CA GLU A 61 -1.56 3.47 -16.26
C GLU A 61 -0.35 2.87 -16.99
N ALA A 62 0.76 3.58 -17.07
CA ALA A 62 2.01 3.04 -17.63
C ALA A 62 2.58 1.89 -16.80
N ALA A 63 2.46 1.96 -15.46
CA ALA A 63 2.87 0.88 -14.58
C ALA A 63 1.99 -0.37 -14.76
N LEU A 64 0.69 -0.22 -14.98
CA LEU A 64 -0.20 -1.35 -15.29
C LEU A 64 0.11 -2.01 -16.65
N VAL A 65 0.49 -1.22 -17.64
CA VAL A 65 0.98 -1.75 -18.95
C VAL A 65 2.26 -2.54 -18.72
N SER A 66 3.23 -1.96 -18.03
CA SER A 66 4.50 -2.63 -17.71
C SER A 66 4.31 -3.89 -16.87
N LEU A 67 3.35 -3.91 -15.94
CA LEU A 67 2.96 -5.09 -15.18
C LEU A 67 2.44 -6.21 -16.11
N SER A 68 1.61 -5.86 -17.08
CA SER A 68 1.10 -6.82 -18.07
C SER A 68 2.21 -7.38 -18.96
N GLU A 69 3.16 -6.52 -19.37
CA GLU A 69 4.33 -6.92 -20.19
C GLU A 69 5.31 -7.80 -19.41
N TYR A 70 5.55 -7.50 -18.15
CA TYR A 70 6.38 -8.32 -17.25
C TYR A 70 5.75 -9.69 -17.01
N GLY A 71 4.43 -9.78 -17.05
CA GLY A 71 3.63 -10.96 -16.78
C GLY A 71 3.31 -11.11 -15.29
N GLU A 72 2.03 -11.03 -14.96
CA GLU A 72 1.56 -11.11 -13.56
C GLU A 72 1.92 -12.43 -12.88
N SER A 73 2.07 -13.51 -13.63
CA SER A 73 2.56 -14.79 -13.12
C SER A 73 3.98 -14.75 -12.55
N ASN A 74 4.75 -13.72 -12.88
CA ASN A 74 6.09 -13.49 -12.34
C ASN A 74 6.07 -12.72 -11.00
N ILE A 75 4.88 -12.28 -10.55
CA ILE A 75 4.70 -11.62 -9.26
C ILE A 75 3.92 -12.55 -8.34
N GLN A 76 4.49 -12.85 -7.20
CA GLN A 76 3.83 -13.69 -6.19
C GLN A 76 2.70 -12.90 -5.52
N GLY A 77 1.57 -13.58 -5.30
CA GLY A 77 0.44 -12.98 -4.60
C GLY A 77 -0.72 -12.58 -5.52
N ILE A 78 -1.65 -11.83 -4.96
CA ILE A 78 -2.92 -11.46 -5.56
C ILE A 78 -2.93 -9.96 -5.86
N PHE A 79 -3.13 -9.61 -7.14
CA PHE A 79 -3.33 -8.21 -7.53
C PHE A 79 -4.73 -7.75 -7.13
N LEU A 80 -4.80 -6.67 -6.35
CA LEU A 80 -6.06 -6.08 -5.93
C LEU A 80 -6.40 -4.84 -6.74
N SER A 81 -7.69 -4.65 -6.97
CA SER A 81 -8.26 -3.47 -7.62
C SER A 81 -9.44 -2.95 -6.83
N GLU A 82 -9.70 -1.66 -6.95
CA GLU A 82 -10.81 -0.99 -6.27
C GLU A 82 -12.14 -1.68 -6.59
N LYS A 83 -12.87 -2.08 -5.54
CA LYS A 83 -14.11 -2.83 -5.65
C LYS A 83 -15.17 -2.05 -6.46
N GLY A 84 -15.82 -2.74 -7.39
CA GLY A 84 -16.88 -2.16 -8.22
C GLY A 84 -16.39 -1.22 -9.32
N LYS A 85 -15.09 -1.10 -9.56
CA LYS A 85 -14.51 -0.33 -10.66
C LYS A 85 -14.06 -1.22 -11.82
N LYS A 86 -14.22 -0.72 -13.05
CA LYS A 86 -13.76 -1.43 -14.26
C LYS A 86 -12.25 -1.29 -14.46
N ARG A 87 -11.64 -0.24 -13.93
CA ARG A 87 -10.20 0.01 -14.05
C ARG A 87 -9.44 -0.82 -13.04
N ARG A 88 -8.28 -1.31 -13.44
CA ARG A 88 -7.36 -2.04 -12.57
C ARG A 88 -6.64 -1.08 -11.63
N GLY A 89 -6.24 -1.59 -10.46
CA GLY A 89 -5.58 -0.80 -9.42
C GLY A 89 -6.55 0.13 -8.69
N TYR A 90 -6.00 1.14 -8.04
CA TYR A 90 -6.73 2.08 -7.19
C TYR A 90 -6.60 3.50 -7.71
N ASN A 91 -7.72 4.17 -7.92
CA ASN A 91 -7.71 5.58 -8.33
C ASN A 91 -7.84 6.49 -7.10
N THR A 92 -6.96 7.47 -6.96
CA THR A 92 -6.98 8.41 -5.84
C THR A 92 -7.62 9.73 -6.27
N THR A 93 -8.92 9.87 -6.00
CA THR A 93 -9.61 11.16 -6.08
C THR A 93 -9.42 11.94 -4.77
N GLN A 94 -9.65 13.26 -4.80
CA GLN A 94 -9.58 14.09 -3.60
C GLN A 94 -10.44 13.55 -2.44
N LYS A 95 -11.68 13.15 -2.73
CA LYS A 95 -12.60 12.58 -1.72
C LYS A 95 -12.04 11.29 -1.11
N VAL A 96 -11.49 10.42 -1.93
CA VAL A 96 -10.90 9.15 -1.51
C VAL A 96 -9.64 9.40 -0.70
N LYS A 97 -8.78 10.33 -1.12
CA LYS A 97 -7.59 10.74 -0.36
C LYS A 97 -7.95 11.23 1.04
N LEU A 98 -8.96 12.11 1.16
CA LEU A 98 -9.42 12.61 2.45
C LEU A 98 -9.92 11.49 3.38
N ALA A 99 -10.70 10.55 2.85
CA ALA A 99 -11.21 9.41 3.62
C ALA A 99 -10.05 8.50 4.09
N ALA A 100 -9.09 8.21 3.22
CA ALA A 100 -7.90 7.42 3.56
C ALA A 100 -7.03 8.13 4.61
N CYS A 101 -6.84 9.45 4.52
CA CYS A 101 -6.14 10.25 5.53
C CYS A 101 -6.83 10.18 6.90
N ALA A 102 -8.16 10.32 6.94
CA ALA A 102 -8.92 10.22 8.18
C ALA A 102 -8.78 8.84 8.81
N LYS A 103 -8.86 7.77 8.00
CA LYS A 103 -8.68 6.38 8.47
C LYS A 103 -7.26 6.14 8.97
N MET A 104 -6.23 6.55 8.21
CA MET A 104 -4.84 6.43 8.62
C MET A 104 -4.60 7.14 9.96
N LYS A 105 -5.10 8.37 10.12
CA LYS A 105 -5.03 9.10 11.39
C LYS A 105 -5.65 8.31 12.54
N THR A 106 -6.86 7.77 12.36
CA THR A 106 -7.53 6.95 13.38
C THR A 106 -6.69 5.71 13.74
N LEU A 107 -6.12 5.01 12.76
CA LEU A 107 -5.29 3.84 12.99
C LEU A 107 -4.02 4.20 13.78
N MET A 108 -3.38 5.32 13.47
CA MET A 108 -2.18 5.79 14.17
C MET A 108 -2.50 6.24 15.61
N GLU A 109 -3.54 7.04 15.82
CA GLU A 109 -3.97 7.52 17.13
C GLU A 109 -4.41 6.38 18.05
N SER A 110 -5.09 5.36 17.51
CA SER A 110 -5.49 4.16 18.26
C SER A 110 -4.37 3.13 18.43
N LYS A 111 -3.14 3.44 17.96
CA LYS A 111 -1.98 2.54 17.97
C LYS A 111 -2.20 1.20 17.22
N LYS A 112 -3.15 1.19 16.28
CA LYS A 112 -3.42 0.03 15.42
C LYS A 112 -2.56 0.01 14.16
N MET A 113 -1.79 1.07 13.88
CA MET A 113 -0.84 1.15 12.78
C MET A 113 0.54 1.49 13.33
N ASN A 114 1.51 0.66 13.01
CA ASN A 114 2.88 0.81 13.49
C ASN A 114 3.82 1.20 12.34
N VAL A 115 4.17 2.47 12.29
CA VAL A 115 5.11 3.04 11.32
C VAL A 115 6.52 3.02 11.91
N LYS A 116 7.45 2.37 11.22
CA LYS A 116 8.85 2.23 11.66
C LYS A 116 9.82 3.11 10.87
N SER A 117 9.46 3.50 9.65
CA SER A 117 10.33 4.28 8.79
C SER A 117 10.48 5.72 9.26
N LYS A 118 11.73 6.16 9.36
CA LYS A 118 12.06 7.56 9.62
C LYS A 118 11.72 8.45 8.42
N ALA A 119 11.84 7.94 7.20
CA ALA A 119 11.52 8.69 5.99
C ALA A 119 10.02 8.94 5.87
N LEU A 120 9.18 7.92 6.06
CA LEU A 120 7.72 8.08 6.12
C LEU A 120 7.29 9.03 7.25
N ILE A 121 7.88 8.92 8.45
CA ILE A 121 7.61 9.83 9.56
C ILE A 121 7.99 11.27 9.20
N SER A 122 9.08 11.46 8.46
CA SER A 122 9.48 12.80 8.00
C SER A 122 8.46 13.39 7.02
N GLU A 123 8.00 12.61 6.04
CA GLU A 123 6.95 13.05 5.11
C GLU A 123 5.63 13.36 5.84
N LEU A 124 5.22 12.52 6.80
CA LEU A 124 4.01 12.75 7.61
C LEU A 124 4.06 14.06 8.39
N LYS A 125 5.24 14.51 8.85
CA LYS A 125 5.38 15.79 9.56
C LYS A 125 5.17 17.01 8.66
N THR A 126 5.43 16.88 7.37
CA THR A 126 5.26 17.93 6.37
C THR A 126 3.98 17.80 5.54
N PHE A 127 3.21 16.74 5.78
CA PHE A 127 1.95 16.47 5.11
C PHE A 127 0.82 17.25 5.79
N VAL A 128 0.38 18.33 5.17
CA VAL A 128 -0.51 19.33 5.76
C VAL A 128 -1.78 19.54 4.95
N ALA A 129 -2.77 20.13 5.58
CA ALA A 129 -4.00 20.56 4.88
C ALA A 129 -3.65 21.60 3.81
N SER A 130 -4.09 21.39 2.59
CA SER A 130 -3.84 22.25 1.43
C SER A 130 -5.02 22.18 0.44
N GLY A 131 -5.61 23.32 0.11
CA GLY A 131 -6.64 23.42 -0.94
C GLY A 131 -7.86 22.50 -0.77
N GLY A 132 -8.29 22.23 0.46
CA GLY A 132 -9.39 21.30 0.77
C GLY A 132 -9.00 19.82 0.72
N SER A 133 -7.71 19.51 0.68
CA SER A 133 -7.13 18.17 0.74
C SER A 133 -5.91 18.17 1.66
N TYR A 134 -5.04 17.19 1.52
CA TYR A 134 -3.73 17.11 2.17
C TYR A 134 -2.64 16.94 1.13
N ALA A 135 -1.49 17.56 1.33
CA ALA A 135 -0.32 17.44 0.47
C ALA A 135 0.95 17.75 1.26
N ALA A 136 2.11 17.39 0.73
CA ALA A 136 3.38 17.87 1.25
C ALA A 136 3.46 19.39 1.18
N LYS A 137 4.18 20.01 2.11
CA LYS A 137 4.56 21.41 2.00
C LYS A 137 5.38 21.65 0.74
N ILE A 138 5.37 22.87 0.22
CA ILE A 138 6.15 23.23 -0.97
C ILE A 138 7.63 22.92 -0.72
N GLY A 139 8.21 22.12 -1.60
CA GLY A 139 9.61 21.65 -1.51
C GLY A 139 9.81 20.32 -0.79
N ASP A 140 8.76 19.77 -0.18
CA ASP A 140 8.76 18.43 0.43
C ASP A 140 8.05 17.42 -0.48
N ASN A 141 8.16 16.13 -0.13
CA ASN A 141 7.54 15.01 -0.85
C ASN A 141 6.49 14.32 0.03
N ASP A 142 5.51 13.65 -0.61
CA ASP A 142 4.49 12.84 0.06
C ASP A 142 4.31 11.43 -0.57
N ASP A 143 5.31 10.98 -1.35
CA ASP A 143 5.20 9.71 -2.10
C ASP A 143 5.04 8.50 -1.18
N LEU A 144 5.81 8.42 -0.08
CA LEU A 144 5.68 7.36 0.91
C LEU A 144 4.34 7.46 1.66
N VAL A 145 3.86 8.68 1.92
CA VAL A 145 2.53 8.89 2.52
C VAL A 145 1.45 8.43 1.57
N MET A 146 1.53 8.77 0.28
CA MET A 146 0.55 8.35 -0.73
C MET A 146 0.52 6.83 -0.90
N ALA A 147 1.68 6.18 -0.96
CA ALA A 147 1.76 4.71 -0.98
C ALA A 147 1.17 4.09 0.31
N THR A 148 1.36 4.73 1.47
CA THR A 148 0.77 4.28 2.74
C THR A 148 -0.76 4.46 2.75
N LEU A 149 -1.29 5.56 2.18
CA LEU A 149 -2.73 5.74 2.03
C LEU A 149 -3.37 4.65 1.14
N LEU A 150 -2.64 4.20 0.12
CA LEU A 150 -3.09 3.08 -0.70
C LEU A 150 -3.11 1.77 0.09
N VAL A 151 -2.11 1.49 0.93
CA VAL A 151 -2.14 0.35 1.87
C VAL A 151 -3.37 0.42 2.78
N VAL A 152 -3.69 1.58 3.36
CA VAL A 152 -4.87 1.75 4.23
C VAL A 152 -6.17 1.41 3.49
N ARG A 153 -6.28 1.77 2.21
CA ARG A 153 -7.45 1.44 1.37
C ARG A 153 -7.54 -0.05 1.08
N ILE A 154 -6.42 -0.67 0.72
CA ILE A 154 -6.34 -2.12 0.47
C ILE A 154 -6.73 -2.90 1.73
N LEU A 155 -6.25 -2.49 2.89
CA LEU A 155 -6.64 -3.10 4.18
C LEU A 155 -8.15 -3.04 4.43
N GLN A 156 -8.80 -1.92 4.08
CA GLN A 156 -10.26 -1.81 4.18
C GLN A 156 -10.97 -2.81 3.26
N ASP A 157 -10.54 -2.88 2.00
CA ASP A 157 -11.16 -3.78 1.01
C ASP A 157 -10.98 -5.26 1.37
N ILE A 158 -9.83 -5.63 1.96
CA ILE A 158 -9.58 -7.00 2.43
C ILE A 158 -10.39 -7.31 3.68
N THR A 159 -10.49 -6.38 4.62
CA THR A 159 -11.30 -6.55 5.83
C THR A 159 -12.77 -6.78 5.47
N ASP A 160 -13.27 -6.07 4.45
CA ASP A 160 -14.62 -6.26 3.92
C ASP A 160 -14.80 -7.59 3.16
N PHE A 161 -13.71 -8.19 2.68
CA PHE A 161 -13.72 -9.41 1.89
C PHE A 161 -13.61 -10.68 2.75
N HIS A 162 -12.90 -10.60 3.86
CA HIS A 162 -12.71 -11.69 4.81
C HIS A 162 -13.40 -11.32 6.14
N SER A 163 -14.62 -11.84 6.34
CA SER A 163 -15.35 -11.67 7.63
C SER A 163 -14.51 -12.13 8.83
N ASP A 164 -13.66 -13.15 8.62
CA ASP A 164 -12.76 -13.70 9.62
C ASP A 164 -11.65 -12.72 10.05
N LEU A 165 -11.16 -11.88 9.13
CA LEU A 165 -10.22 -10.79 9.43
C LEU A 165 -10.87 -9.69 10.28
N THR A 166 -12.16 -9.48 10.11
CA THR A 166 -12.91 -8.47 10.87
C THR A 166 -13.11 -8.90 12.32
N GLU A 167 -13.26 -10.18 12.57
CA GLU A 167 -13.40 -10.75 13.91
C GLU A 167 -12.08 -10.68 14.68
N HIS A 168 -10.96 -11.04 14.06
CA HIS A 168 -9.62 -10.93 14.63
C HIS A 168 -9.16 -9.48 14.86
N MET A 169 -9.61 -8.52 14.07
CA MET A 169 -9.35 -7.09 14.32
C MET A 169 -10.19 -6.52 15.46
N ARG A 170 -11.22 -7.23 15.91
CA ARG A 170 -12.10 -6.83 17.02
C ARG A 170 -11.71 -7.47 18.37
N ASP A 171 -11.26 -8.73 18.37
CA ASP A 171 -10.86 -9.45 19.56
C ASP A 171 -9.34 -9.45 19.73
N HIS A 172 -8.87 -8.79 20.77
CA HIS A 172 -7.45 -8.63 21.10
C HIS A 172 -6.84 -9.80 21.88
N ASP A 173 -7.55 -10.90 22.06
CA ASP A 173 -7.02 -12.07 22.77
C ASP A 173 -7.29 -13.35 21.95
N GLU A 174 -6.18 -13.99 21.58
CA GLU A 174 -6.01 -15.36 21.11
C GLU A 174 -5.93 -15.66 19.61
N MET A 175 -4.79 -16.24 19.31
CA MET A 175 -4.35 -17.04 18.15
C MET A 175 -3.97 -16.33 16.85
N VAL A 176 -2.65 -16.35 16.67
CA VAL A 176 -1.92 -15.95 15.45
C VAL A 176 -2.18 -16.95 14.32
N ALA A 177 -3.06 -16.60 13.41
CA ALA A 177 -3.00 -17.16 12.06
C ALA A 177 -2.09 -16.26 11.20
N PRO A 178 -1.19 -16.79 10.38
CA PRO A 178 -0.36 -15.96 9.50
C PRO A 178 -1.23 -15.25 8.47
N LEU A 179 -1.13 -13.95 8.38
CA LEU A 179 -1.94 -13.10 7.52
C LEU A 179 -1.09 -12.27 6.55
N PRO A 180 -1.72 -11.67 5.53
CA PRO A 180 -1.08 -11.27 4.30
C PRO A 180 -0.16 -10.06 4.40
N PHE A 181 0.83 -10.02 3.50
CA PHE A 181 1.73 -8.90 3.28
C PHE A 181 1.25 -8.05 2.10
N PHE A 182 1.51 -6.74 2.14
CA PHE A 182 1.17 -5.84 1.06
C PHE A 182 2.41 -5.17 0.48
N ALA A 183 2.50 -5.16 -0.84
CA ALA A 183 3.43 -4.34 -1.57
C ALA A 183 2.63 -3.42 -2.50
N VAL A 184 2.88 -2.12 -2.42
CA VAL A 184 2.16 -1.10 -3.18
C VAL A 184 3.14 -0.17 -3.85
N ILE A 185 2.92 0.11 -5.14
CA ILE A 185 3.64 1.14 -5.91
C ILE A 185 2.72 2.35 -6.07
N ASN A 186 3.25 3.52 -5.78
CA ASN A 186 2.63 4.82 -6.01
C ASN A 186 3.33 5.55 -7.16
#